data_0d89e48792910a965aede050d4681245
#
_entry.id   0d89e48792910a965aede050d4681245
#
_cell.length_a   1.000
_cell.length_b   1.000
_cell.length_c   1.000
_cell.angle_alpha   90.00
_cell.angle_beta   90.00
_cell.angle_gamma   90.00
#
_symmetry.space_group_name_H-M   'P 1'
#
loop_
_entity.id
_entity.type
_entity.pdbx_description
1 polymer ?
#
loop_
_entity_poly.entity_id
_entity_poly.type
_entity_poly.pdbx_seq_one_letter_code
_entity_poly.pdbx_strand_id
1 'polypeptide(L)'
;MPLAVEVGPRDIADNKAFVSVRDGGKQGQDRAAFVAEVGTQLDEMQQRMYQRAHQLREDHSCVIDNLDEFKQYFTPQNADKPEIHGGFAHCHFTEDAEVEQLLKEMKVTIRCMPLADEEVPGKCIFTGKPTSRRAVFGKAY
;
A
#
# COMPACT_ATOMS: atom_id res chain seq x y z
N MET A 1 -17.89 -6.10 -0.32
CA MET A 1 -18.48 -7.24 -1.08
C MET A 1 -17.69 -7.42 -2.37
N PRO A 2 -17.18 -8.60 -2.70
CA PRO A 2 -16.37 -8.83 -3.90
C PRO A 2 -17.21 -8.83 -5.18
N LEU A 3 -18.31 -9.54 -5.19
CA LEU A 3 -19.26 -9.60 -6.29
C LEU A 3 -20.68 -9.27 -5.79
N ALA A 4 -21.44 -8.56 -6.59
CA ALA A 4 -22.88 -8.39 -6.42
C ALA A 4 -23.60 -8.98 -7.63
N VAL A 5 -24.55 -9.87 -7.40
CA VAL A 5 -25.30 -10.55 -8.44
C VAL A 5 -26.77 -10.11 -8.37
N GLU A 6 -27.28 -9.59 -9.47
CA GLU A 6 -28.69 -9.22 -9.63
C GLU A 6 -29.34 -10.15 -10.63
N VAL A 7 -30.51 -10.64 -10.30
CA VAL A 7 -31.31 -11.53 -11.17
C VAL A 7 -32.77 -11.09 -11.10
N GLY A 8 -33.29 -10.56 -12.18
CA GLY A 8 -34.69 -10.18 -12.32
C GLY A 8 -35.49 -11.18 -13.18
N PRO A 9 -36.83 -11.00 -13.33
CA PRO A 9 -37.65 -11.88 -14.14
C PRO A 9 -37.21 -12.01 -15.62
N ARG A 10 -36.66 -10.91 -16.18
CA ARG A 10 -36.13 -10.92 -17.55
C ARG A 10 -34.84 -11.72 -17.63
N ASP A 11 -33.98 -11.57 -16.64
CA ASP A 11 -32.70 -12.29 -16.58
C ASP A 11 -32.92 -13.79 -16.46
N ILE A 12 -33.97 -14.19 -15.71
CA ILE A 12 -34.37 -15.59 -15.60
C ILE A 12 -34.82 -16.13 -16.95
N ALA A 13 -35.65 -15.37 -17.70
CA ALA A 13 -36.13 -15.77 -19.01
C ALA A 13 -34.97 -15.90 -20.01
N ASP A 14 -33.99 -15.00 -19.94
CA ASP A 14 -32.83 -14.95 -20.84
C ASP A 14 -31.66 -15.83 -20.35
N ASN A 15 -31.82 -16.58 -19.24
CA ASN A 15 -30.76 -17.36 -18.60
C ASN A 15 -29.51 -16.55 -18.23
N LYS A 16 -29.67 -15.29 -17.79
CA LYS A 16 -28.59 -14.36 -17.46
C LYS A 16 -28.53 -14.02 -15.98
N ALA A 17 -27.40 -13.52 -15.55
CA ALA A 17 -27.18 -12.86 -14.27
C ALA A 17 -26.38 -11.56 -14.53
N PHE A 18 -26.76 -10.45 -13.89
CA PHE A 18 -25.98 -9.23 -13.91
C PHE A 18 -24.99 -9.23 -12.74
N VAL A 19 -23.71 -9.22 -13.04
CA VAL A 19 -22.63 -9.32 -12.06
C VAL A 19 -21.87 -8.01 -12.01
N SER A 20 -21.82 -7.39 -10.83
CA SER A 20 -20.96 -6.24 -10.53
C SER A 20 -19.74 -6.72 -9.78
N VAL A 21 -18.54 -6.37 -10.28
CA VAL A 21 -17.26 -6.74 -9.71
C VAL A 21 -16.69 -5.55 -8.96
N ARG A 22 -16.16 -5.75 -7.73
CA ARG A 22 -15.67 -4.70 -6.85
C ARG A 22 -14.59 -3.81 -7.50
N ASP A 23 -13.71 -4.40 -8.30
CA ASP A 23 -12.59 -3.72 -8.96
C ASP A 23 -12.82 -3.47 -10.45
N GLY A 24 -14.05 -3.75 -10.93
CA GLY A 24 -14.42 -3.65 -12.34
C GLY A 24 -15.82 -3.06 -12.54
N GLY A 25 -16.36 -3.31 -13.73
CA GLY A 25 -17.69 -2.86 -14.11
C GLY A 25 -18.81 -3.83 -13.72
N LYS A 26 -19.98 -3.59 -14.30
CA LYS A 26 -21.16 -4.43 -14.22
C LYS A 26 -21.46 -4.99 -15.61
N GLN A 27 -21.69 -6.30 -15.73
CA GLN A 27 -21.98 -6.96 -16.99
C GLN A 27 -22.98 -8.11 -16.83
N GLY A 28 -23.75 -8.36 -17.90
CA GLY A 28 -24.60 -9.55 -18.00
C GLY A 28 -23.75 -10.76 -18.41
N GLN A 29 -23.93 -11.86 -17.72
CA GLN A 29 -23.24 -13.14 -17.98
C GLN A 29 -24.29 -14.25 -18.14
N ASP A 30 -24.00 -15.30 -18.92
CA ASP A 30 -24.77 -16.54 -18.88
C ASP A 30 -24.74 -17.12 -17.47
N ARG A 31 -25.88 -17.51 -16.95
CA ARG A 31 -26.02 -17.97 -15.56
C ARG A 31 -25.24 -19.24 -15.29
N ALA A 32 -25.24 -20.18 -16.22
CA ALA A 32 -24.54 -21.46 -16.05
C ALA A 32 -23.02 -21.27 -16.11
N ALA A 33 -22.53 -20.43 -17.04
CA ALA A 33 -21.14 -20.05 -17.14
C ALA A 33 -20.67 -19.31 -15.87
N PHE A 34 -21.47 -18.33 -15.38
CA PHE A 34 -21.14 -17.62 -14.15
C PHE A 34 -20.98 -18.57 -12.95
N VAL A 35 -21.92 -19.51 -12.77
CA VAL A 35 -21.85 -20.48 -11.67
C VAL A 35 -20.58 -21.35 -11.78
N ALA A 36 -20.21 -21.75 -13.01
CA ALA A 36 -19.00 -22.56 -13.21
C ALA A 36 -17.70 -21.78 -12.98
N GLU A 37 -17.70 -20.48 -13.25
CA GLU A 37 -16.48 -19.64 -13.28
C GLU A 37 -16.35 -18.70 -12.08
N VAL A 38 -17.34 -18.60 -11.20
CA VAL A 38 -17.34 -17.62 -10.08
C VAL A 38 -16.11 -17.73 -9.19
N GLY A 39 -15.60 -18.93 -8.94
CA GLY A 39 -14.36 -19.13 -8.19
C GLY A 39 -13.17 -18.49 -8.90
N THR A 40 -12.99 -18.77 -10.18
CA THR A 40 -11.92 -18.17 -11.00
C THR A 40 -12.05 -16.64 -11.05
N GLN A 41 -13.25 -16.10 -11.22
CA GLN A 41 -13.48 -14.65 -11.25
C GLN A 41 -13.10 -13.98 -9.91
N LEU A 42 -13.33 -14.65 -8.78
CA LEU A 42 -12.91 -14.19 -7.44
C LEU A 42 -11.40 -14.19 -7.29
N ASP A 43 -10.73 -15.26 -7.71
CA ASP A 43 -9.27 -15.38 -7.63
C ASP A 43 -8.58 -14.34 -8.53
N GLU A 44 -9.05 -14.17 -9.75
CA GLU A 44 -8.55 -13.15 -10.67
C GLU A 44 -8.74 -11.73 -10.11
N MET A 45 -9.90 -11.43 -9.52
CA MET A 45 -10.14 -10.14 -8.87
C MET A 45 -9.17 -9.91 -7.72
N GLN A 46 -8.98 -10.91 -6.84
CA GLN A 46 -8.03 -10.83 -5.75
C GLN A 46 -6.61 -10.58 -6.27
N GLN A 47 -6.21 -11.28 -7.31
CA GLN A 47 -4.90 -11.12 -7.93
C GLN A 47 -4.71 -9.70 -8.51
N ARG A 48 -5.70 -9.16 -9.22
CA ARG A 48 -5.65 -7.78 -9.74
C ARG A 48 -5.55 -6.74 -8.62
N MET A 49 -6.33 -6.92 -7.54
CA MET A 49 -6.28 -6.02 -6.38
C MET A 49 -4.93 -6.09 -5.67
N TYR A 50 -4.38 -7.30 -5.51
CA TYR A 50 -3.05 -7.50 -4.94
C TYR A 50 -1.97 -6.83 -5.79
N GLN A 51 -1.96 -7.09 -7.10
CA GLN A 51 -0.98 -6.50 -8.02
C GLN A 51 -1.01 -4.96 -7.99
N ARG A 52 -2.21 -4.36 -7.95
CA ARG A 52 -2.36 -2.91 -7.85
C ARG A 52 -1.80 -2.36 -6.54
N ALA A 53 -2.08 -3.00 -5.42
CA ALA A 53 -1.55 -2.60 -4.12
C ALA A 53 -0.03 -2.80 -4.02
N HIS A 54 0.48 -3.90 -4.56
CA HIS A 54 1.90 -4.19 -4.64
C HIS A 54 2.63 -3.15 -5.48
N GLN A 55 2.13 -2.86 -6.68
CA GLN A 55 2.73 -1.86 -7.56
C GLN A 55 2.74 -0.47 -6.91
N LEU A 56 1.63 -0.07 -6.26
CA LEU A 56 1.56 1.20 -5.54
C LEU A 56 2.63 1.28 -4.44
N ARG A 57 2.85 0.19 -3.71
CA ARG A 57 3.89 0.13 -2.67
C ARG A 57 5.28 0.27 -3.28
N GLU A 58 5.59 -0.47 -4.36
CA GLU A 58 6.89 -0.42 -5.02
C GLU A 58 7.19 0.99 -5.58
N ASP A 59 6.21 1.58 -6.27
CA ASP A 59 6.34 2.92 -6.88
C ASP A 59 6.54 4.04 -5.84
N HIS A 60 6.09 3.80 -4.60
CA HIS A 60 6.14 4.80 -3.52
C HIS A 60 7.08 4.39 -2.38
N SER A 61 7.95 3.42 -2.58
CA SER A 61 8.99 3.03 -1.63
C SER A 61 10.36 3.46 -2.14
N CYS A 62 11.16 4.12 -1.32
CA CYS A 62 12.49 4.56 -1.67
C CYS A 62 13.50 4.33 -0.54
N VAL A 63 14.78 4.25 -0.90
CA VAL A 63 15.89 4.22 0.05
C VAL A 63 16.38 5.66 0.23
N ILE A 64 16.48 6.13 1.46
CA ILE A 64 16.96 7.46 1.79
C ILE A 64 18.11 7.35 2.80
N ASP A 65 19.25 7.91 2.46
CA ASP A 65 20.49 7.82 3.24
C ASP A 65 20.94 9.14 3.87
N ASN A 66 20.11 10.19 3.79
CA ASN A 66 20.37 11.46 4.45
C ASN A 66 19.12 12.09 5.06
N LEU A 67 19.31 12.91 6.10
CA LEU A 67 18.22 13.52 6.87
C LEU A 67 17.45 14.60 6.11
N ASP A 68 18.11 15.38 5.27
CA ASP A 68 17.46 16.48 4.55
C ASP A 68 16.51 15.93 3.49
N GLU A 69 16.93 14.91 2.76
CA GLU A 69 16.08 14.19 1.82
C GLU A 69 14.89 13.53 2.53
N PHE A 70 15.12 12.92 3.71
CA PHE A 70 14.05 12.35 4.52
C PHE A 70 13.02 13.40 4.95
N LYS A 71 13.47 14.56 5.41
CA LYS A 71 12.59 15.67 5.76
C LYS A 71 11.81 16.17 4.54
N GLN A 72 12.47 16.36 3.41
CA GLN A 72 11.82 16.78 2.17
C GLN A 72 10.77 15.78 1.71
N TYR A 73 11.08 14.48 1.75
CA TYR A 73 10.19 13.41 1.33
C TYR A 73 8.87 13.40 2.11
N PHE A 74 8.91 13.66 3.43
CA PHE A 74 7.72 13.66 4.28
C PHE A 74 7.09 15.03 4.51
N THR A 75 7.66 16.10 3.97
CA THR A 75 7.07 17.44 4.06
C THR A 75 5.96 17.59 3.03
N PRO A 76 4.72 17.96 3.43
CA PRO A 76 3.62 18.18 2.49
C PRO A 76 3.95 19.31 1.51
N GLN A 77 3.56 19.16 0.25
CA GLN A 77 3.69 20.22 -0.75
C GLN A 77 2.75 21.40 -0.45
N ASN A 78 1.59 21.12 0.15
CA ASN A 78 0.64 22.13 0.57
C ASN A 78 0.38 22.02 2.09
N ALA A 79 0.83 23.03 2.85
CA ALA A 79 0.67 23.05 4.30
C ALA A 79 -0.79 23.24 4.75
N ASP A 80 -1.62 23.97 3.97
CA ASP A 80 -3.02 24.26 4.30
C ASP A 80 -3.95 23.06 4.02
N LYS A 81 -3.59 22.25 3.03
CA LYS A 81 -4.28 21.00 2.67
C LYS A 81 -3.24 19.91 2.41
N PRO A 82 -2.67 19.34 3.48
CA PRO A 82 -1.65 18.34 3.32
C PRO A 82 -2.21 17.10 2.60
N GLU A 83 -1.52 16.68 1.55
CA GLU A 83 -1.83 15.44 0.83
C GLU A 83 -1.59 14.21 1.71
N ILE A 84 -2.33 13.13 1.43
CA ILE A 84 -2.10 11.83 2.06
C ILE A 84 -0.82 11.24 1.44
N HIS A 85 0.24 11.17 2.24
CA HIS A 85 1.51 10.62 1.80
C HIS A 85 1.48 9.09 1.92
N GLY A 86 1.29 8.39 0.81
CA GLY A 86 1.19 6.93 0.75
C GLY A 86 2.52 6.18 0.66
N GLY A 87 3.65 6.89 0.73
CA GLY A 87 4.98 6.32 0.48
C GLY A 87 5.69 5.84 1.74
N PHE A 88 6.74 5.04 1.50
CA PHE A 88 7.63 4.51 2.53
C PHE A 88 9.08 4.87 2.24
N ALA A 89 9.84 5.20 3.30
CA ALA A 89 11.27 5.43 3.23
C ALA A 89 12.01 4.33 4.01
N HIS A 90 12.99 3.70 3.38
CA HIS A 90 13.87 2.70 3.98
C HIS A 90 15.18 3.40 4.37
N CYS A 91 15.41 3.61 5.66
CA CYS A 91 16.54 4.38 6.16
C CYS A 91 17.34 3.61 7.20
N HIS A 92 18.66 3.82 7.23
CA HIS A 92 19.49 3.34 8.33
C HIS A 92 19.07 4.02 9.63
N PHE A 93 18.83 3.22 10.67
CA PHE A 93 18.22 3.68 11.91
C PHE A 93 18.88 3.07 13.15
N THR A 94 18.99 3.89 14.21
CA THR A 94 19.29 3.48 15.58
C THR A 94 18.28 4.11 16.52
N GLU A 95 17.83 3.38 17.54
CA GLU A 95 16.92 3.91 18.56
C GLU A 95 17.62 5.03 19.36
N ASP A 96 16.92 6.17 19.48
CA ASP A 96 17.39 7.33 20.21
C ASP A 96 16.20 8.24 20.56
N ALA A 97 16.17 8.77 21.78
CA ALA A 97 15.05 9.58 22.26
C ALA A 97 14.86 10.89 21.46
N GLU A 98 15.95 11.50 20.99
CA GLU A 98 15.89 12.71 20.16
C GLU A 98 15.29 12.40 18.77
N VAL A 99 15.58 11.21 18.24
CA VAL A 99 14.98 10.75 16.97
C VAL A 99 13.48 10.53 17.12
N GLU A 100 13.03 9.97 18.22
CA GLU A 100 11.58 9.79 18.47
C GLU A 100 10.85 11.13 18.51
N GLN A 101 11.43 12.15 19.13
CA GLN A 101 10.84 13.48 19.19
C GLN A 101 10.73 14.11 17.79
N LEU A 102 11.79 14.04 16.99
CA LEU A 102 11.78 14.52 15.59
C LEU A 102 10.71 13.83 14.75
N LEU A 103 10.62 12.51 14.87
CA LEU A 103 9.62 11.73 14.13
C LEU A 103 8.18 12.11 14.52
N LYS A 104 7.92 12.36 15.81
CA LYS A 104 6.61 12.85 16.28
C LYS A 104 6.25 14.23 15.69
N GLU A 105 7.20 15.17 15.67
CA GLU A 105 7.00 16.49 15.08
C GLU A 105 6.68 16.41 13.58
N MET A 106 7.33 15.52 12.88
CA MET A 106 7.08 15.28 11.45
C MET A 106 5.84 14.45 11.18
N LYS A 107 5.18 13.88 12.20
CA LYS A 107 4.10 12.90 12.08
C LYS A 107 4.52 11.69 11.23
N VAL A 108 5.74 11.23 11.40
CA VAL A 108 6.29 10.05 10.76
C VAL A 108 6.47 8.96 11.81
N THR A 109 6.20 7.73 11.46
CA THR A 109 6.36 6.59 12.37
C THR A 109 7.16 5.47 11.70
N ILE A 110 7.89 4.72 12.52
CA ILE A 110 8.47 3.46 12.10
C ILE A 110 7.34 2.46 11.91
N ARG A 111 7.28 1.85 10.72
CA ARG A 111 6.28 0.83 10.38
C ARG A 111 6.76 -0.57 10.73
N CYS A 112 8.00 -0.86 10.40
CA CYS A 112 8.67 -2.10 10.76
C CYS A 112 10.18 -1.97 10.60
N MET A 113 10.90 -2.94 11.17
CA MET A 113 12.26 -3.27 10.81
C MET A 113 12.21 -4.62 10.09
N PRO A 114 12.50 -4.68 8.78
CA PRO A 114 12.40 -5.91 8.02
C PRO A 114 13.26 -7.03 8.62
N LEU A 115 12.71 -8.23 8.72
CA LEU A 115 13.43 -9.39 9.29
C LEU A 115 14.39 -10.05 8.30
N ALA A 116 14.13 -9.87 7.00
CA ALA A 116 14.84 -10.52 5.92
C ALA A 116 15.73 -9.57 5.09
N ASP A 117 15.92 -8.33 5.55
CA ASP A 117 16.81 -7.39 4.87
C ASP A 117 18.27 -7.86 4.98
N GLU A 118 18.99 -7.74 3.88
CA GLU A 118 20.45 -7.87 3.92
C GLU A 118 21.02 -6.79 4.84
N GLU A 119 21.87 -7.20 5.77
CA GLU A 119 22.58 -6.26 6.64
C GLU A 119 23.61 -5.47 5.81
N VAL A 120 23.21 -4.29 5.37
CA VAL A 120 24.09 -3.37 4.65
C VAL A 120 24.68 -2.36 5.63
N PRO A 121 26.02 -2.37 5.87
CA PRO A 121 26.64 -1.40 6.75
C PRO A 121 26.40 0.04 6.28
N GLY A 122 26.03 0.91 7.23
CA GLY A 122 25.74 2.31 6.96
C GLY A 122 25.76 3.15 8.23
N LYS A 123 25.17 4.32 8.17
CA LYS A 123 25.03 5.23 9.32
C LYS A 123 23.57 5.64 9.46
N CYS A 124 23.10 5.64 10.71
CA CYS A 124 21.79 6.20 11.02
C CYS A 124 21.67 7.63 10.49
N ILE A 125 20.65 7.90 9.70
CA ILE A 125 20.46 9.21 9.05
C ILE A 125 20.20 10.34 10.05
N PHE A 126 19.75 10.00 11.28
CA PHE A 126 19.41 10.96 12.33
C PHE A 126 20.59 11.24 13.27
N THR A 127 21.32 10.20 13.67
CA THR A 127 22.36 10.29 14.71
C THR A 127 23.78 10.17 14.19
N GLY A 128 23.96 9.71 12.95
CA GLY A 128 25.28 9.40 12.37
C GLY A 128 25.96 8.16 12.95
N LYS A 129 25.33 7.46 13.92
CA LYS A 129 25.88 6.23 14.53
C LYS A 129 25.93 5.09 13.50
N PRO A 130 26.98 4.25 13.50
CA PRO A 130 27.04 3.10 12.61
C PRO A 130 25.90 2.12 12.90
N THR A 131 25.31 1.57 11.84
CA THR A 131 24.27 0.54 11.91
C THR A 131 24.23 -0.22 10.59
N SER A 132 23.83 -1.50 10.63
CA SER A 132 23.58 -2.31 9.44
C SER A 132 22.08 -2.49 9.16
N ARG A 133 21.22 -1.97 10.05
CA ARG A 133 19.77 -2.18 9.95
C ARG A 133 19.07 -0.96 9.38
N ARG A 134 18.12 -1.23 8.47
CA ARG A 134 17.18 -0.23 7.99
C ARG A 134 15.82 -0.41 8.67
N ALA A 135 15.16 0.71 8.94
CA ALA A 135 13.76 0.75 9.33
C ALA A 135 12.93 1.32 8.18
N VAL A 136 11.67 0.92 8.11
CA VAL A 136 10.69 1.45 7.17
C VAL A 136 9.87 2.53 7.85
N PHE A 137 9.90 3.73 7.30
CA PHE A 137 9.18 4.89 7.80
C PHE A 137 7.98 5.22 6.92
N GLY A 138 6.91 5.72 7.52
CA GLY A 138 5.72 6.17 6.81
C GLY A 138 5.02 7.29 7.54
N LYS A 139 4.33 8.16 6.79
CA LYS A 139 3.55 9.27 7.35
C LYS A 139 2.40 8.72 8.20
N ALA A 140 2.22 9.26 9.41
CA ALA A 140 1.03 9.03 10.22
C ALA A 140 -0.07 10.04 9.86
N TYR A 141 -1.31 9.68 10.12
CA TYR A 141 -2.48 10.53 9.90
C TYR A 141 -2.71 11.49 11.06
#